data_fdc461ed55b78ec88a43e15f16012a94
#
_entry.id   fdc461ed55b78ec88a43e15f16012a94
#
_cell.length_a   1.000
_cell.length_b   1.000
_cell.length_c   1.000
_cell.angle_alpha   90.00
_cell.angle_beta   90.00
_cell.angle_gamma   90.00
#
_symmetry.space_group_name_H-M   'P 1'
#
loop_
_entity.id
_entity.type
_entity.pdbx_description
1 polymer ?
#
loop_
_entity_poly.entity_id
_entity_poly.type
_entity_poly.pdbx_seq_one_letter_code
_entity_poly.pdbx_strand_id
1 'polypeptide(L)'
;PYAEAMAKYGSDKPDLRNPIELADVSEFFEDDSKTGFGIFAKIIGGGGRVIAIPAPKAAAEKSRKFFDELDKWAKKEMQAPGLGYARLKEADGGGVDSQDPVLKNFEPAHLAALLEKLGLGAGDGIFFSAGKKSDAYKLAGAARTKVGEELGLIEDGVFRLCWIIDFPRYEYDEDNKKVDFSHNP
;
A
#
# COMPACT_ATOMS: atom_id res chain seq x y z
N PRO A 1 -10.80 14.81 -6.82
CA PRO A 1 -12.05 14.19 -6.37
C PRO A 1 -11.83 13.26 -5.17
N TYR A 2 -12.86 13.05 -4.34
CA TYR A 2 -12.81 12.15 -3.18
C TYR A 2 -12.29 10.74 -3.53
N ALA A 3 -12.81 10.17 -4.61
CA ALA A 3 -12.38 8.83 -5.04
C ALA A 3 -10.88 8.74 -5.34
N GLU A 4 -10.30 9.78 -5.93
CA GLU A 4 -8.87 9.87 -6.18
C GLU A 4 -8.06 10.02 -4.89
N ALA A 5 -8.54 10.87 -3.96
CA ALA A 5 -7.89 11.03 -2.66
C ALA A 5 -7.84 9.71 -1.89
N MET A 6 -8.95 8.96 -1.87
CA MET A 6 -9.01 7.64 -1.26
C MET A 6 -8.08 6.64 -1.97
N ALA A 7 -8.02 6.65 -3.29
CA ALA A 7 -7.16 5.74 -4.05
C ALA A 7 -5.66 6.03 -3.85
N LYS A 8 -5.25 7.31 -3.86
CA LYS A 8 -3.86 7.72 -3.76
C LYS A 8 -3.33 7.82 -2.33
N TYR A 9 -4.19 8.17 -1.38
CA TYR A 9 -3.74 8.50 -0.02
C TYR A 9 -4.41 7.67 1.08
N GLY A 10 -5.48 6.93 0.75
CA GLY A 10 -6.26 6.17 1.72
C GLY A 10 -6.99 7.06 2.74
N SER A 11 -7.21 8.34 2.41
CA SER A 11 -7.80 9.35 3.29
C SER A 11 -8.46 10.46 2.50
N ASP A 12 -9.56 10.98 3.03
CA ASP A 12 -10.23 12.20 2.57
C ASP A 12 -9.55 13.49 3.11
N LYS A 13 -8.54 13.34 3.97
CA LYS A 13 -7.76 14.43 4.58
C LYS A 13 -6.25 14.14 4.46
N PRO A 14 -5.72 14.02 3.20
CA PRO A 14 -4.34 13.63 3.00
C PRO A 14 -3.37 14.73 3.43
N ASP A 15 -2.32 14.36 4.13
CA ASP A 15 -1.15 15.22 4.27
C ASP A 15 -0.32 15.13 2.98
N LEU A 16 -0.39 16.19 2.15
CA LEU A 16 0.31 16.26 0.88
C LEU A 16 1.81 16.62 1.02
N ARG A 17 2.29 16.87 2.23
CA ARG A 17 3.73 16.99 2.51
C ARG A 17 4.42 15.62 2.46
N ASN A 18 3.65 14.54 2.64
CA ASN A 18 4.11 13.17 2.45
C ASN A 18 4.04 12.81 0.95
N PRO A 19 5.17 12.56 0.27
CA PRO A 19 5.20 12.32 -1.17
C PRO A 19 4.72 10.91 -1.57
N ILE A 20 4.50 10.01 -0.62
CA ILE A 20 4.08 8.64 -0.92
C ILE A 20 2.67 8.66 -1.51
N GLU A 21 2.48 8.05 -2.67
CA GLU A 21 1.18 7.72 -3.25
C GLU A 21 0.95 6.20 -3.20
N LEU A 22 -0.25 5.80 -2.82
CA LEU A 22 -0.69 4.41 -2.84
C LEU A 22 -0.99 3.96 -4.26
N ALA A 23 -0.86 2.65 -4.51
CA ALA A 23 -1.27 2.07 -5.79
C ALA A 23 -2.02 0.76 -5.57
N ASP A 24 -3.15 0.58 -6.27
CA ASP A 24 -3.80 -0.73 -6.39
C ASP A 24 -2.95 -1.61 -7.32
N VAL A 25 -2.46 -2.71 -6.77
CA VAL A 25 -1.60 -3.68 -7.46
C VAL A 25 -2.25 -5.06 -7.53
N SER A 26 -3.57 -5.13 -7.32
CA SER A 26 -4.31 -6.39 -7.31
C SER A 26 -4.08 -7.21 -8.58
N GLU A 27 -4.03 -6.56 -9.75
CA GLU A 27 -3.80 -7.21 -11.03
C GLU A 27 -2.52 -8.06 -11.11
N PHE A 28 -1.49 -7.70 -10.32
CA PHE A 28 -0.23 -8.44 -10.28
C PHE A 28 -0.30 -9.69 -9.40
N PHE A 29 -1.35 -9.87 -8.62
CA PHE A 29 -1.51 -10.99 -7.69
C PHE A 29 -2.71 -11.89 -8.00
N GLU A 30 -3.44 -11.66 -9.09
CA GLU A 30 -4.58 -12.48 -9.49
C GLU A 30 -4.17 -13.90 -9.87
N ASP A 31 -3.02 -14.04 -10.52
CA ASP A 31 -2.47 -15.32 -10.98
C ASP A 31 -1.36 -15.81 -10.03
N ASP A 32 -1.71 -16.73 -9.14
CA ASP A 32 -0.79 -17.33 -8.17
C ASP A 32 0.37 -18.08 -8.84
N SER A 33 0.16 -18.59 -10.06
CA SER A 33 1.23 -19.31 -10.78
C SER A 33 2.43 -18.42 -11.10
N LYS A 34 2.23 -17.10 -11.23
CA LYS A 34 3.28 -16.10 -11.51
C LYS A 34 3.91 -15.50 -10.27
N THR A 35 3.22 -15.56 -9.15
CA THR A 35 3.64 -14.90 -7.92
C THR A 35 4.08 -15.87 -6.84
N GLY A 36 3.54 -17.09 -6.82
CA GLY A 36 3.72 -18.04 -5.74
C GLY A 36 3.24 -17.54 -4.38
N PHE A 37 2.30 -16.58 -4.35
CA PHE A 37 1.78 -15.96 -3.12
C PHE A 37 0.24 -16.01 -3.07
N GLY A 38 -0.32 -17.22 -2.98
CA GLY A 38 -1.74 -17.54 -3.06
C GLY A 38 -2.65 -16.85 -2.04
N ILE A 39 -2.09 -16.27 -0.97
CA ILE A 39 -2.88 -15.51 0.02
C ILE A 39 -3.52 -14.30 -0.64
N PHE A 40 -2.78 -13.53 -1.43
CA PHE A 40 -3.31 -12.34 -2.10
C PHE A 40 -4.26 -12.72 -3.23
N ALA A 41 -3.95 -13.74 -4.01
CA ALA A 41 -4.84 -14.27 -5.04
C ALA A 41 -6.21 -14.67 -4.47
N LYS A 42 -6.22 -15.34 -3.30
CA LYS A 42 -7.46 -15.71 -2.61
C LYS A 42 -8.26 -14.49 -2.14
N ILE A 43 -7.60 -13.46 -1.61
CA ILE A 43 -8.25 -12.21 -1.18
C ILE A 43 -8.90 -11.53 -2.39
N ILE A 44 -8.18 -11.43 -3.50
CA ILE A 44 -8.67 -10.80 -4.74
C ILE A 44 -9.84 -11.60 -5.33
N GLY A 45 -9.74 -12.92 -5.37
CA GLY A 45 -10.82 -13.82 -5.81
C GLY A 45 -12.09 -13.68 -4.95
N GLY A 46 -11.97 -13.25 -3.70
CA GLY A 46 -13.09 -12.89 -2.82
C GLY A 46 -13.60 -11.45 -2.97
N GLY A 47 -13.14 -10.69 -3.99
CA GLY A 47 -13.53 -9.30 -4.21
C GLY A 47 -12.69 -8.26 -3.44
N GLY A 48 -11.65 -8.71 -2.73
CA GLY A 48 -10.72 -7.83 -2.02
C GLY A 48 -9.74 -7.11 -2.94
N ARG A 49 -8.83 -6.36 -2.34
CA ARG A 49 -7.76 -5.60 -3.04
C ARG A 49 -6.42 -5.78 -2.34
N VAL A 50 -5.36 -5.57 -3.12
CA VAL A 50 -3.98 -5.46 -2.65
C VAL A 50 -3.48 -4.05 -3.01
N ILE A 51 -3.15 -3.28 -1.98
CA ILE A 51 -2.69 -1.90 -2.10
C ILE A 51 -1.22 -1.84 -1.72
N ALA A 52 -0.40 -1.33 -2.63
CA ALA A 52 1.01 -1.09 -2.38
C ALA A 52 1.24 0.28 -1.75
N ILE A 53 2.15 0.32 -0.79
CA ILE A 53 2.66 1.52 -0.12
C ILE A 53 4.15 1.59 -0.43
N PRO A 54 4.59 2.43 -1.38
CA PRO A 54 5.99 2.67 -1.65
C PRO A 54 6.77 3.17 -0.43
N ALA A 55 7.97 2.66 -0.22
CA ALA A 55 8.88 3.06 0.83
C ALA A 55 10.26 3.37 0.23
N PRO A 56 10.44 4.57 -0.37
CA PRO A 56 11.67 4.96 -1.04
C PRO A 56 12.89 4.82 -0.14
N LYS A 57 13.96 4.23 -0.65
CA LYS A 57 15.24 3.97 0.03
C LYS A 57 15.17 3.12 1.31
N ALA A 58 13.99 2.60 1.66
CA ALA A 58 13.81 1.88 2.93
C ALA A 58 14.66 0.60 3.01
N ALA A 59 14.87 -0.12 1.91
CA ALA A 59 15.72 -1.32 1.92
C ALA A 59 17.21 -0.99 2.00
N ALA A 60 17.64 0.17 1.53
CA ALA A 60 19.03 0.64 1.62
C ALA A 60 19.34 1.23 3.02
N GLU A 61 18.42 1.98 3.62
CA GLU A 61 18.66 2.78 4.82
C GLU A 61 18.18 2.13 6.12
N LYS A 62 17.21 1.20 6.03
CA LYS A 62 16.59 0.56 7.21
C LYS A 62 16.93 -0.93 7.27
N SER A 63 17.03 -1.43 8.49
CA SER A 63 17.20 -2.86 8.72
C SER A 63 15.87 -3.61 8.55
N ARG A 64 15.94 -4.95 8.43
CA ARG A 64 14.75 -5.81 8.41
C ARG A 64 13.81 -5.56 9.60
N LYS A 65 14.38 -5.21 10.75
CA LYS A 65 13.61 -4.92 11.96
C LYS A 65 12.57 -3.81 11.74
N PHE A 66 12.88 -2.79 10.95
CA PHE A 66 11.95 -1.71 10.60
C PHE A 66 10.69 -2.27 9.92
N PHE A 67 10.84 -3.17 8.96
CA PHE A 67 9.72 -3.79 8.25
C PHE A 67 8.90 -4.70 9.17
N ASP A 68 9.57 -5.50 9.99
CA ASP A 68 8.91 -6.38 10.97
C ASP A 68 8.14 -5.58 12.04
N GLU A 69 8.64 -4.40 12.45
CA GLU A 69 7.97 -3.52 13.40
C GLU A 69 6.71 -2.87 12.83
N LEU A 70 6.72 -2.50 11.55
CA LEU A 70 5.52 -1.98 10.87
C LEU A 70 4.43 -3.06 10.70
N ASP A 71 4.80 -4.30 10.42
CA ASP A 71 3.85 -5.42 10.43
C ASP A 71 3.25 -5.65 11.82
N LYS A 72 4.08 -5.61 12.87
CA LYS A 72 3.60 -5.72 14.25
C LYS A 72 2.68 -4.56 14.64
N TRP A 73 3.03 -3.34 14.23
CA TRP A 73 2.19 -2.16 14.44
C TRP A 73 0.83 -2.32 13.77
N ALA A 74 0.78 -2.77 12.51
CA ALA A 74 -0.46 -3.01 11.80
C ALA A 74 -1.36 -4.03 12.52
N LYS A 75 -0.77 -5.12 13.03
CA LYS A 75 -1.50 -6.14 13.79
C LYS A 75 -2.02 -5.62 15.13
N LYS A 76 -1.20 -4.86 15.86
CA LYS A 76 -1.51 -4.43 17.23
C LYS A 76 -2.43 -3.22 17.28
N GLU A 77 -2.13 -2.19 16.47
CA GLU A 77 -2.82 -0.91 16.57
C GLU A 77 -3.93 -0.76 15.55
N MET A 78 -3.77 -1.35 14.35
CA MET A 78 -4.80 -1.31 13.31
C MET A 78 -5.70 -2.54 13.31
N GLN A 79 -5.41 -3.55 14.17
CA GLN A 79 -6.14 -4.82 14.22
C GLN A 79 -6.20 -5.53 12.87
N ALA A 80 -5.22 -5.28 12.03
CA ALA A 80 -5.11 -5.87 10.70
C ALA A 80 -4.55 -7.31 10.78
N PRO A 81 -4.84 -8.19 9.81
CA PRO A 81 -4.25 -9.52 9.75
C PRO A 81 -2.72 -9.47 9.53
N GLY A 82 -2.20 -8.37 8.97
CA GLY A 82 -0.79 -8.11 8.76
C GLY A 82 -0.55 -7.03 7.73
N LEU A 83 0.69 -6.60 7.64
CA LEU A 83 1.19 -5.71 6.60
C LEU A 83 2.34 -6.43 5.89
N GLY A 84 2.07 -6.95 4.69
CA GLY A 84 3.09 -7.60 3.88
C GLY A 84 4.19 -6.61 3.50
N TYR A 85 5.41 -7.09 3.26
CA TYR A 85 6.46 -6.21 2.76
C TYR A 85 7.43 -6.93 1.84
N ALA A 86 8.17 -6.15 1.06
CA ALA A 86 9.30 -6.58 0.26
C ALA A 86 10.39 -5.53 0.27
N ARG A 87 11.65 -5.97 0.38
CA ARG A 87 12.86 -5.17 0.25
C ARG A 87 13.47 -5.44 -1.10
N LEU A 88 13.68 -4.40 -1.86
CA LEU A 88 14.19 -4.49 -3.22
C LEU A 88 15.72 -4.37 -3.22
N LYS A 89 16.38 -5.28 -3.91
CA LYS A 89 17.83 -5.34 -4.02
C LYS A 89 18.26 -5.52 -5.47
N GLU A 90 19.51 -5.20 -5.76
CA GLU A 90 20.08 -5.59 -7.04
C GLU A 90 20.15 -7.11 -7.15
N ALA A 91 19.74 -7.65 -8.30
CA ALA A 91 19.82 -9.04 -8.61
C ALA A 91 21.22 -9.41 -9.17
N ASP A 92 21.68 -10.63 -8.87
CA ASP A 92 22.88 -11.19 -9.48
C ASP A 92 22.67 -11.32 -10.99
N GLY A 93 23.29 -10.45 -11.78
CA GLY A 93 23.10 -10.41 -13.24
C GLY A 93 22.33 -9.21 -13.77
N GLY A 94 21.96 -8.27 -12.90
CA GLY A 94 21.28 -7.03 -13.21
C GLY A 94 19.77 -7.09 -13.00
N GLY A 95 19.15 -5.92 -12.82
CA GLY A 95 17.75 -5.80 -12.48
C GLY A 95 17.50 -5.76 -10.98
N VAL A 96 16.26 -5.99 -10.57
CA VAL A 96 15.81 -5.92 -9.17
C VAL A 96 15.21 -7.25 -8.75
N ASP A 97 15.51 -7.68 -7.54
CA ASP A 97 15.00 -8.90 -6.91
C ASP A 97 14.55 -8.63 -5.46
N SER A 98 13.78 -9.55 -4.91
CA SER A 98 13.40 -9.55 -3.50
C SER A 98 13.36 -10.98 -2.95
N GLN A 99 14.01 -11.19 -1.81
CA GLN A 99 13.99 -12.46 -1.08
C GLN A 99 12.89 -12.51 -0.01
N ASP A 100 12.07 -11.47 0.10
CA ASP A 100 10.98 -11.44 1.05
C ASP A 100 9.75 -12.20 0.52
N PRO A 101 8.94 -12.81 1.40
CA PRO A 101 7.93 -13.80 1.03
C PRO A 101 6.94 -13.35 -0.05
N VAL A 102 6.59 -12.07 -0.09
CA VAL A 102 5.57 -11.56 -1.01
C VAL A 102 6.04 -11.58 -2.47
N LEU A 103 7.32 -11.28 -2.72
CA LEU A 103 7.85 -11.13 -4.08
C LEU A 103 8.91 -12.14 -4.48
N LYS A 104 9.43 -12.98 -3.57
CA LYS A 104 10.56 -13.89 -3.83
C LYS A 104 10.35 -14.89 -4.97
N ASN A 105 9.11 -15.20 -5.30
CA ASN A 105 8.77 -16.17 -6.34
C ASN A 105 8.15 -15.49 -7.58
N PHE A 106 8.16 -14.16 -7.65
CA PHE A 106 7.69 -13.45 -8.83
C PHE A 106 8.55 -13.81 -10.05
N GLU A 107 7.91 -14.02 -11.18
CA GLU A 107 8.63 -14.08 -12.45
C GLU A 107 9.33 -12.73 -12.72
N PRO A 108 10.59 -12.71 -13.20
CA PRO A 108 11.35 -11.47 -13.36
C PRO A 108 10.64 -10.39 -14.19
N ALA A 109 9.99 -10.77 -15.29
CA ALA A 109 9.25 -9.83 -16.13
C ALA A 109 8.01 -9.27 -15.41
N HIS A 110 7.34 -10.10 -14.60
CA HIS A 110 6.17 -9.70 -13.83
C HIS A 110 6.55 -8.75 -12.68
N LEU A 111 7.67 -9.02 -12.01
CA LEU A 111 8.25 -8.12 -11.01
C LEU A 111 8.64 -6.79 -11.64
N ALA A 112 9.32 -6.79 -12.78
CA ALA A 112 9.70 -5.55 -13.47
C ALA A 112 8.50 -4.67 -13.80
N ALA A 113 7.40 -5.24 -14.30
CA ALA A 113 6.17 -4.51 -14.58
C ALA A 113 5.52 -3.91 -13.32
N LEU A 114 5.53 -4.63 -12.19
CA LEU A 114 5.08 -4.12 -10.90
C LEU A 114 5.94 -2.92 -10.45
N LEU A 115 7.26 -3.04 -10.53
CA LEU A 115 8.18 -1.99 -10.12
C LEU A 115 8.11 -0.76 -11.02
N GLU A 116 7.93 -0.94 -12.33
CA GLU A 116 7.68 0.15 -13.29
C GLU A 116 6.41 0.93 -12.92
N LYS A 117 5.31 0.22 -12.64
CA LYS A 117 4.06 0.85 -12.18
C LYS A 117 4.24 1.68 -10.90
N LEU A 118 5.08 1.20 -9.97
CA LEU A 118 5.32 1.87 -8.69
C LEU A 118 6.45 2.92 -8.75
N GLY A 119 7.23 2.97 -9.82
CA GLY A 119 8.40 3.83 -9.95
C GLY A 119 9.50 3.49 -8.95
N LEU A 120 9.67 2.22 -8.61
CA LEU A 120 10.60 1.74 -7.59
C LEU A 120 11.75 0.93 -8.20
N GLY A 121 12.87 0.89 -7.46
CA GLY A 121 14.08 0.21 -7.87
C GLY A 121 14.82 -0.45 -6.71
N ALA A 122 16.06 -0.90 -6.99
CA ALA A 122 16.91 -1.45 -5.95
C ALA A 122 17.19 -0.43 -4.84
N GLY A 123 17.14 -0.87 -3.59
CA GLY A 123 17.27 -0.01 -2.40
C GLY A 123 15.94 0.47 -1.83
N ASP A 124 14.85 0.37 -2.58
CA ASP A 124 13.52 0.73 -2.11
C ASP A 124 12.85 -0.42 -1.34
N GLY A 125 11.79 -0.09 -0.62
CA GLY A 125 10.90 -1.04 0.01
C GLY A 125 9.47 -0.88 -0.49
N ILE A 126 8.66 -1.90 -0.27
CA ILE A 126 7.21 -1.86 -0.53
C ILE A 126 6.51 -2.50 0.66
N PHE A 127 5.45 -1.87 1.14
CA PHE A 127 4.49 -2.54 2.01
C PHE A 127 3.21 -2.85 1.23
N PHE A 128 2.49 -3.89 1.68
CA PHE A 128 1.27 -4.36 1.03
C PHE A 128 0.16 -4.49 2.07
N SER A 129 -0.92 -3.76 1.86
CA SER A 129 -2.18 -3.93 2.57
C SER A 129 -3.13 -4.74 1.72
N ALA A 130 -3.73 -5.80 2.28
CA ALA A 130 -4.63 -6.67 1.55
C ALA A 130 -5.86 -7.03 2.38
N GLY A 131 -7.03 -7.01 1.74
CA GLY A 131 -8.29 -7.30 2.42
C GLY A 131 -9.50 -6.79 1.64
N LYS A 132 -10.65 -6.64 2.31
CA LYS A 132 -11.79 -5.92 1.75
C LYS A 132 -11.34 -4.53 1.32
N LYS A 133 -11.94 -3.99 0.26
CA LYS A 133 -11.49 -2.73 -0.35
C LYS A 133 -11.38 -1.60 0.69
N SER A 134 -12.39 -1.39 1.52
CA SER A 134 -12.40 -0.37 2.57
C SER A 134 -11.25 -0.55 3.57
N ASP A 135 -11.06 -1.78 4.07
CA ASP A 135 -10.06 -2.10 5.08
C ASP A 135 -8.63 -1.99 4.51
N ALA A 136 -8.45 -2.45 3.26
CA ALA A 136 -7.17 -2.38 2.57
C ALA A 136 -6.71 -0.92 2.39
N TYR A 137 -7.60 -0.01 1.95
CA TYR A 137 -7.27 1.41 1.81
C TYR A 137 -7.10 2.11 3.16
N LYS A 138 -7.91 1.78 4.16
CA LYS A 138 -7.78 2.34 5.52
C LYS A 138 -6.43 1.99 6.13
N LEU A 139 -6.02 0.72 6.06
CA LEU A 139 -4.71 0.29 6.55
C LEU A 139 -3.59 0.91 5.72
N ALA A 140 -3.72 0.95 4.39
CA ALA A 140 -2.71 1.53 3.51
C ALA A 140 -2.51 3.03 3.77
N GLY A 141 -3.58 3.79 4.01
CA GLY A 141 -3.51 5.22 4.36
C GLY A 141 -2.80 5.45 5.70
N ALA A 142 -3.12 4.65 6.72
CA ALA A 142 -2.43 4.71 8.01
C ALA A 142 -0.94 4.32 7.87
N ALA A 143 -0.64 3.27 7.12
CA ALA A 143 0.73 2.83 6.85
C ALA A 143 1.51 3.87 6.04
N ARG A 144 0.89 4.54 5.06
CA ARG A 144 1.47 5.66 4.31
C ARG A 144 1.97 6.76 5.24
N THR A 145 1.14 7.17 6.19
CA THR A 145 1.51 8.20 7.17
C THR A 145 2.68 7.73 8.02
N LYS A 146 2.57 6.54 8.59
CA LYS A 146 3.61 5.95 9.45
C LYS A 146 4.95 5.79 8.71
N VAL A 147 4.94 5.26 7.49
CA VAL A 147 6.14 5.11 6.65
C VAL A 147 6.77 6.46 6.32
N GLY A 148 5.95 7.46 5.95
CA GLY A 148 6.43 8.80 5.67
C GLY A 148 7.12 9.46 6.86
N GLU A 149 6.56 9.31 8.06
CA GLU A 149 7.16 9.79 9.32
C GLU A 149 8.49 9.08 9.63
N GLU A 150 8.50 7.75 9.64
CA GLU A 150 9.66 6.92 10.00
C GLU A 150 10.83 7.04 9.01
N LEU A 151 10.54 7.35 7.76
CA LEU A 151 11.54 7.61 6.73
C LEU A 151 11.94 9.11 6.64
N GLY A 152 11.28 10.00 7.40
CA GLY A 152 11.56 11.43 7.35
C GLY A 152 11.23 12.09 6.01
N LEU A 153 10.20 11.60 5.31
CA LEU A 153 9.82 12.08 3.98
C LEU A 153 8.88 13.28 4.02
N ILE A 154 8.33 13.61 5.18
CA ILE A 154 7.36 14.70 5.33
C ILE A 154 8.10 16.02 5.27
N GLU A 155 7.70 16.89 4.33
CA GLU A 155 8.29 18.24 4.19
C GLU A 155 8.00 19.09 5.43
N ASP A 156 9.06 19.68 6.00
CA ASP A 156 8.95 20.60 7.13
C ASP A 156 8.79 22.06 6.69
N GLY A 157 8.10 22.84 7.51
CA GLY A 157 7.99 24.30 7.33
C GLY A 157 7.14 24.76 6.15
N VAL A 158 6.36 23.85 5.54
CA VAL A 158 5.48 24.17 4.41
C VAL A 158 4.04 23.79 4.67
N PHE A 159 3.12 24.48 4.00
CA PHE A 159 1.70 24.11 3.93
C PHE A 159 1.39 23.59 2.52
N ARG A 160 0.73 22.44 2.44
CA ARG A 160 0.25 21.84 1.18
C ARG A 160 -1.28 21.81 1.23
N LEU A 161 -1.92 22.81 0.66
CA LEU A 161 -3.38 22.93 0.65
C LEU A 161 -3.98 22.25 -0.57
N CYS A 162 -5.09 21.57 -0.39
CA CYS A 162 -5.87 20.99 -1.48
C CYS A 162 -7.37 21.12 -1.21
N TRP A 163 -8.16 20.98 -2.26
CA TRP A 163 -9.60 20.83 -2.18
C TRP A 163 -9.95 19.38 -2.47
N ILE A 164 -10.65 18.73 -1.56
CA ILE A 164 -11.30 17.46 -1.86
C ILE A 164 -12.75 17.77 -2.24
N ILE A 165 -13.13 17.34 -3.42
CA ILE A 165 -14.45 17.58 -4.02
C ILE A 165 -15.11 16.25 -4.35
N ASP A 166 -16.38 16.29 -4.76
CA ASP A 166 -17.16 15.13 -5.18
C ASP A 166 -17.26 14.06 -4.06
N PHE A 167 -17.51 14.52 -2.83
CA PHE A 167 -17.79 13.61 -1.73
C PHE A 167 -19.07 12.81 -1.99
N PRO A 168 -19.05 11.48 -1.72
CA PRO A 168 -20.27 10.69 -1.82
C PRO A 168 -21.28 11.14 -0.76
N ARG A 169 -22.51 11.36 -1.17
CA ARG A 169 -23.60 11.68 -0.22
C ARG A 169 -24.04 10.46 0.56
N TYR A 170 -23.94 9.29 -0.07
CA TYR A 170 -24.34 8.01 0.49
C TYR A 170 -23.22 7.00 0.36
N GLU A 171 -23.05 6.18 1.39
CA GLU A 171 -22.18 5.02 1.37
C GLU A 171 -22.96 3.77 1.80
N TYR A 172 -22.54 2.61 1.30
CA TYR A 172 -23.12 1.35 1.73
C TYR A 172 -22.38 0.88 3.00
N ASP A 173 -23.12 0.82 4.12
CA ASP A 173 -22.64 0.25 5.36
C ASP A 173 -22.74 -1.28 5.24
N GLU A 174 -21.58 -1.95 5.07
CA GLU A 174 -21.52 -3.41 4.92
C GLU A 174 -21.92 -4.16 6.20
N ASP A 175 -21.67 -3.57 7.36
CA ASP A 175 -21.96 -4.21 8.66
C ASP A 175 -23.46 -4.21 8.93
N ASN A 176 -24.13 -3.10 8.66
CA ASN A 176 -25.58 -2.96 8.84
C ASN A 176 -26.39 -3.26 7.58
N LYS A 177 -25.73 -3.58 6.45
CA LYS A 177 -26.33 -3.88 5.14
C LYS A 177 -27.35 -2.84 4.67
N LYS A 178 -27.03 -1.55 4.86
CA LYS A 178 -27.90 -0.42 4.49
C LYS A 178 -27.09 0.68 3.80
N VAL A 179 -27.78 1.50 3.02
CA VAL A 179 -27.25 2.77 2.54
C VAL A 179 -27.44 3.81 3.62
N ASP A 180 -26.38 4.49 4.01
CA ASP A 180 -26.41 5.56 5.01
C ASP A 180 -25.75 6.84 4.46
N PHE A 181 -25.98 7.96 5.15
CA PHE A 181 -25.33 9.22 4.80
C PHE A 181 -23.84 9.14 5.18
N SER A 182 -22.97 9.42 4.22
CA SER A 182 -21.54 9.49 4.44
C SER A 182 -21.08 10.88 4.87
N HIS A 183 -21.62 11.92 4.23
CA HIS A 183 -21.28 13.30 4.51
C HIS A 183 -22.54 14.16 4.52
N ASN A 184 -22.61 15.09 5.47
CA ASN A 184 -23.63 16.14 5.45
C ASN A 184 -23.27 17.17 4.37
N PRO A 185 -24.26 17.66 3.59
CA PRO A 185 -24.03 18.71 2.60
C PRO A 185 -23.62 20.04 3.27
#